data_7b3dec03ce36e55e33d0ce2893e33861
#
_entry.id   7b3dec03ce36e55e33d0ce2893e33861
#
_cell.length_a   1.000
_cell.length_b   1.000
_cell.length_c   1.000
_cell.angle_alpha   90.00
_cell.angle_beta   90.00
_cell.angle_gamma   90.00
#
_symmetry.space_group_name_H-M   'P 1'
#
loop_
_entity.id
_entity.type
_entity.pdbx_description
1 polymer ?
#
loop_
_entity_poly.entity_id
_entity_poly.type
_entity_poly.pdbx_seq_one_letter_code
_entity_poly.pdbx_strand_id
1 'polypeptide(L)'
;MNAGKKILARKLYLILASLFITSLVVSNLIFQKFFYWHPFDIEIFGEKLFYLSVGILPYPITFLITDLISEIYGKKKANQVVTVGIFAAIFSTLIIYVADSVPAMENSPVDDLLFRKVFGSTIIAVLSSMLSYLFAQYIDIHIYHFWKNLTKGRMLWLRNNFSTFFSQFVDTFTILFLLCITNVLSWDQFAGLLISGFLFKVLVALVDTPFLYLVVYLFRRKFSLKVNEELNID
;
A
#
# COMPACT_ATOMS: atom_id res chain seq x y z
N MET A 1 14.21 -12.46 -25.81
CA MET A 1 13.86 -13.40 -24.72
C MET A 1 13.19 -14.65 -25.31
N ASN A 2 13.58 -15.87 -24.87
CA ASN A 2 12.97 -17.12 -25.31
C ASN A 2 11.49 -17.21 -24.84
N ALA A 3 10.60 -17.89 -25.63
CA ALA A 3 9.17 -18.03 -25.34
C ALA A 3 8.87 -18.52 -23.91
N GLY A 4 9.60 -19.52 -23.42
CA GLY A 4 9.45 -20.01 -22.05
C GLY A 4 9.77 -18.96 -20.97
N LYS A 5 10.80 -18.13 -21.17
CA LYS A 5 11.12 -17.02 -20.27
C LYS A 5 10.02 -15.94 -20.32
N LYS A 6 9.40 -15.67 -21.46
CA LYS A 6 8.29 -14.71 -21.60
C LYS A 6 7.05 -15.18 -20.83
N ILE A 7 6.70 -16.46 -20.93
CA ILE A 7 5.59 -17.05 -20.17
C ILE A 7 5.85 -16.97 -18.67
N LEU A 8 7.06 -17.29 -18.22
CA LEU A 8 7.43 -17.18 -16.81
C LEU A 8 7.34 -15.73 -16.31
N ALA A 9 7.85 -14.75 -17.08
CA ALA A 9 7.78 -13.34 -16.73
C ALA A 9 6.33 -12.86 -16.56
N ARG A 10 5.41 -13.26 -17.46
CA ARG A 10 3.97 -12.98 -17.35
C ARG A 10 3.35 -13.59 -16.10
N LYS A 11 3.67 -14.86 -15.80
CA LYS A 11 3.18 -15.53 -14.57
C LYS A 11 3.64 -14.80 -13.31
N LEU A 12 4.93 -14.42 -13.23
CA LEU A 12 5.46 -13.68 -12.08
C LEU A 12 4.81 -12.29 -11.94
N TYR A 13 4.59 -11.58 -13.05
CA TYR A 13 3.86 -10.32 -13.03
C TYR A 13 2.43 -10.47 -12.49
N LEU A 14 1.70 -11.49 -12.94
CA LEU A 14 0.34 -11.78 -12.44
C LEU A 14 0.33 -12.13 -10.95
N ILE A 15 1.32 -12.89 -10.46
CA ILE A 15 1.44 -13.20 -9.04
C ILE A 15 1.69 -11.91 -8.23
N LEU A 16 2.61 -11.07 -8.66
CA LEU A 16 2.88 -9.79 -8.00
C LEU A 16 1.64 -8.88 -8.01
N ALA A 17 0.96 -8.76 -9.15
CA ALA A 17 -0.27 -8.00 -9.25
C ALA A 17 -1.37 -8.53 -8.31
N SER A 18 -1.54 -9.86 -8.23
CA SER A 18 -2.51 -10.50 -7.33
C SER A 18 -2.18 -10.25 -5.86
N LEU A 19 -0.91 -10.36 -5.47
CA LEU A 19 -0.47 -10.06 -4.10
C LEU A 19 -0.70 -8.60 -3.75
N PHE A 20 -0.40 -7.67 -4.67
CA PHE A 20 -0.67 -6.25 -4.49
C PHE A 20 -2.17 -5.98 -4.27
N ILE A 21 -3.03 -6.47 -5.16
CA ILE A 21 -4.48 -6.26 -5.10
C ILE A 21 -5.05 -6.85 -3.81
N THR A 22 -4.64 -8.07 -3.45
CA THR A 22 -5.10 -8.73 -2.22
C THR A 22 -4.66 -7.94 -0.99
N SER A 23 -3.39 -7.52 -0.92
CA SER A 23 -2.88 -6.71 0.19
C SER A 23 -3.63 -5.39 0.33
N LEU A 24 -3.91 -4.71 -0.78
CA LEU A 24 -4.66 -3.46 -0.78
C LEU A 24 -6.10 -3.65 -0.30
N VAL A 25 -6.82 -4.64 -0.83
CA VAL A 25 -8.21 -4.92 -0.44
C VAL A 25 -8.29 -5.35 1.02
N VAL A 26 -7.47 -6.31 1.45
CA VAL A 26 -7.47 -6.82 2.83
C VAL A 26 -7.10 -5.70 3.80
N SER A 27 -6.11 -4.87 3.50
CA SER A 27 -5.74 -3.70 4.31
C SER A 27 -6.95 -2.81 4.60
N ASN A 28 -7.76 -2.52 3.58
CA ASN A 28 -8.97 -1.71 3.70
C ASN A 28 -10.11 -2.41 4.46
N LEU A 29 -10.15 -3.74 4.51
CA LEU A 29 -11.19 -4.49 5.24
C LEU A 29 -10.91 -4.59 6.73
N ILE A 30 -9.64 -4.65 7.14
CA ILE A 30 -9.23 -4.91 8.52
C ILE A 30 -8.76 -3.66 9.27
N PHE A 31 -8.78 -2.49 8.64
CA PHE A 31 -8.16 -1.27 9.18
C PHE A 31 -8.82 -0.75 10.47
N GLN A 32 -10.07 -1.11 10.75
CA GLN A 32 -10.80 -0.64 11.93
C GLN A 32 -10.30 -1.24 13.25
N LYS A 33 -9.49 -2.29 13.21
CA LYS A 33 -8.84 -2.82 14.40
C LYS A 33 -7.55 -2.07 14.65
N PHE A 34 -7.42 -1.48 15.85
CA PHE A 34 -6.22 -0.78 16.29
C PHE A 34 -5.45 -1.60 17.30
N PHE A 35 -4.14 -1.41 17.34
CA PHE A 35 -3.25 -2.04 18.30
C PHE A 35 -2.12 -1.09 18.68
N TYR A 36 -1.53 -1.34 19.85
CA TYR A 36 -0.32 -0.65 20.27
C TYR A 36 0.89 -1.52 19.98
N TRP A 37 1.89 -0.92 19.32
CA TRP A 37 3.19 -1.54 19.15
C TRP A 37 4.21 -0.74 19.95
N HIS A 38 4.78 -1.35 21.01
CA HIS A 38 5.69 -0.71 21.95
C HIS A 38 7.10 -1.29 21.85
N PRO A 39 7.83 -1.09 20.72
CA PRO A 39 9.24 -1.49 20.66
C PRO A 39 10.09 -0.61 21.57
N PHE A 40 9.62 0.61 21.88
CA PHE A 40 10.24 1.57 22.77
C PHE A 40 9.14 2.33 23.52
N ASP A 41 9.32 2.57 24.85
CA ASP A 41 8.41 3.41 25.65
C ASP A 41 8.70 4.90 25.37
N ILE A 42 8.32 5.36 24.18
CA ILE A 42 8.48 6.75 23.76
C ILE A 42 7.10 7.36 23.58
N GLU A 43 6.87 8.50 24.25
CA GLU A 43 5.70 9.35 24.05
C GLU A 43 6.12 10.59 23.24
N ILE A 44 5.36 10.93 22.20
CA ILE A 44 5.54 12.16 21.43
C ILE A 44 4.25 12.97 21.51
N PHE A 45 4.33 14.21 21.97
CA PHE A 45 3.18 15.11 22.21
C PHE A 45 2.11 14.53 23.16
N GLY A 46 2.51 13.70 24.15
CA GLY A 46 1.59 13.07 25.10
C GLY A 46 0.83 11.85 24.56
N GLU A 47 1.11 11.47 23.34
CA GLU A 47 0.55 10.26 22.70
C GLU A 47 1.62 9.16 22.68
N LYS A 48 1.21 7.94 22.99
CA LYS A 48 2.08 6.76 22.86
C LYS A 48 2.42 6.52 21.40
N LEU A 49 3.72 6.45 21.10
CA LEU A 49 4.17 6.15 19.74
C LEU A 49 3.62 4.79 19.28
N PHE A 50 3.30 4.72 17.97
CA PHE A 50 2.81 3.51 17.31
C PHE A 50 1.46 2.98 17.80
N TYR A 51 0.50 3.87 18.04
CA TYR A 51 -0.91 3.54 17.96
C TYR A 51 -1.28 3.36 16.48
N LEU A 52 -1.53 2.12 16.06
CA LEU A 52 -1.58 1.74 14.66
C LEU A 52 -2.84 0.96 14.34
N SER A 53 -3.36 1.15 13.15
CA SER A 53 -4.39 0.28 12.58
C SER A 53 -3.78 -1.05 12.11
N VAL A 54 -4.50 -2.17 12.27
CA VAL A 54 -4.08 -3.48 11.73
C VAL A 54 -3.98 -3.46 10.20
N GLY A 55 -4.74 -2.59 9.53
CA GLY A 55 -4.64 -2.37 8.09
C GLY A 55 -3.25 -1.92 7.60
N ILE A 56 -2.41 -1.39 8.49
CA ILE A 56 -1.03 -1.01 8.13
C ILE A 56 -0.11 -2.23 7.90
N LEU A 57 -0.46 -3.42 8.40
CA LEU A 57 0.40 -4.59 8.29
C LEU A 57 0.60 -5.12 6.85
N PRO A 58 -0.47 -5.26 6.03
CA PRO A 58 -0.29 -5.62 4.62
C PRO A 58 0.17 -4.45 3.74
N TYR A 59 0.10 -3.21 4.22
CA TYR A 59 0.34 -2.02 3.44
C TYR A 59 1.76 -1.88 2.88
N PRO A 60 2.84 -2.18 3.62
CA PRO A 60 4.20 -2.15 3.09
C PRO A 60 4.40 -3.06 1.89
N ILE A 61 3.71 -4.21 1.86
CA ILE A 61 3.78 -5.16 0.75
C ILE A 61 3.33 -4.48 -0.56
N THR A 62 2.35 -3.55 -0.50
CA THR A 62 1.86 -2.86 -1.69
C THR A 62 2.94 -1.97 -2.32
N PHE A 63 3.71 -1.24 -1.51
CA PHE A 63 4.81 -0.39 -1.99
C PHE A 63 5.98 -1.22 -2.49
N LEU A 64 6.39 -2.23 -1.73
CA LEU A 64 7.44 -3.15 -2.15
C LEU A 64 7.15 -3.79 -3.52
N ILE A 65 5.90 -4.23 -3.74
CA ILE A 65 5.49 -4.84 -5.01
C ILE A 65 5.46 -3.81 -6.14
N THR A 66 4.96 -2.60 -5.91
CA THR A 66 4.96 -1.56 -6.95
C THR A 66 6.35 -1.11 -7.33
N ASP A 67 7.26 -1.00 -6.37
CA ASP A 67 8.68 -0.72 -6.63
C ASP A 67 9.34 -1.84 -7.43
N LEU A 68 9.06 -3.09 -7.05
CA LEU A 68 9.55 -4.26 -7.78
C LEU A 68 9.03 -4.30 -9.22
N ILE A 69 7.72 -4.06 -9.42
CA ILE A 69 7.13 -4.00 -10.76
C ILE A 69 7.72 -2.81 -11.54
N SER A 70 7.89 -1.65 -10.91
CA SER A 70 8.50 -0.46 -11.52
C SER A 70 9.93 -0.72 -11.97
N GLU A 71 10.71 -1.48 -11.17
CA GLU A 71 12.10 -1.79 -11.50
C GLU A 71 12.22 -2.80 -12.63
N ILE A 72 11.39 -3.86 -12.61
CA ILE A 72 11.52 -5.02 -13.51
C ILE A 72 10.68 -4.87 -14.77
N TYR A 73 9.45 -4.35 -14.68
CA TYR A 73 8.48 -4.28 -15.77
C TYR A 73 8.18 -2.85 -16.24
N GLY A 74 8.73 -1.86 -15.53
CA GLY A 74 8.62 -0.44 -15.87
C GLY A 74 7.37 0.25 -15.35
N LYS A 75 7.40 1.59 -15.44
CA LYS A 75 6.37 2.50 -14.92
C LYS A 75 4.95 2.18 -15.41
N LYS A 76 4.80 1.87 -16.70
CA LYS A 76 3.49 1.61 -17.31
C LYS A 76 2.79 0.42 -16.63
N LYS A 77 3.54 -0.66 -16.38
CA LYS A 77 3.01 -1.87 -15.73
C LYS A 77 2.72 -1.63 -14.24
N ALA A 78 3.53 -0.85 -13.54
CA ALA A 78 3.26 -0.45 -12.16
C ALA A 78 1.97 0.38 -12.06
N ASN A 79 1.79 1.41 -12.91
CA ASN A 79 0.55 2.19 -12.94
C ASN A 79 -0.68 1.35 -13.27
N GLN A 80 -0.55 0.37 -14.18
CA GLN A 80 -1.65 -0.55 -14.50
C GLN A 80 -2.09 -1.35 -13.27
N VAL A 81 -1.16 -1.90 -12.50
CA VAL A 81 -1.47 -2.68 -11.28
C VAL A 81 -2.15 -1.80 -10.24
N VAL A 82 -1.67 -0.58 -10.02
CA VAL A 82 -2.30 0.39 -9.10
C VAL A 82 -3.74 0.69 -9.53
N THR A 83 -3.95 0.97 -10.81
CA THR A 83 -5.30 1.25 -11.35
C THR A 83 -6.24 0.06 -11.15
N VAL A 84 -5.78 -1.17 -11.48
CA VAL A 84 -6.60 -2.38 -11.28
C VAL A 84 -6.87 -2.63 -9.79
N GLY A 85 -5.90 -2.35 -8.90
CA GLY A 85 -6.08 -2.44 -7.46
C GLY A 85 -7.17 -1.52 -6.93
N ILE A 86 -7.27 -0.29 -7.46
CA ILE A 86 -8.33 0.66 -7.11
C ILE A 86 -9.70 0.13 -7.56
N PHE A 87 -9.81 -0.38 -8.79
CA PHE A 87 -11.06 -0.99 -9.25
C PHE A 87 -11.47 -2.16 -8.35
N ALA A 88 -10.52 -3.01 -7.95
CA ALA A 88 -10.79 -4.13 -7.05
C ALA A 88 -11.25 -3.65 -5.67
N ALA A 89 -10.65 -2.58 -5.15
CA ALA A 89 -11.03 -1.98 -3.86
C ALA A 89 -12.43 -1.37 -3.91
N ILE A 90 -12.76 -0.62 -4.97
CA ILE A 90 -14.12 -0.07 -5.19
C ILE A 90 -15.14 -1.22 -5.30
N PHE A 91 -14.83 -2.24 -6.08
CA PHE A 91 -15.70 -3.42 -6.25
C PHE A 91 -15.94 -4.14 -4.92
N SER A 92 -14.90 -4.33 -4.11
CA SER A 92 -15.03 -4.91 -2.77
C SER A 92 -15.91 -4.07 -1.85
N THR A 93 -15.80 -2.73 -1.92
CA THR A 93 -16.66 -1.82 -1.15
C THR A 93 -18.13 -1.92 -1.59
N LEU A 94 -18.39 -2.06 -2.89
CA LEU A 94 -19.75 -2.27 -3.41
C LEU A 94 -20.34 -3.60 -2.92
N ILE A 95 -19.55 -4.68 -2.89
CA ILE A 95 -19.99 -5.97 -2.35
C ILE A 95 -20.38 -5.83 -0.87
N ILE A 96 -19.55 -5.13 -0.07
CA ILE A 96 -19.86 -4.90 1.35
C ILE A 96 -21.13 -4.07 1.52
N TYR A 97 -21.31 -3.03 0.70
CA TYR A 97 -22.52 -2.21 0.73
C TYR A 97 -23.79 -3.02 0.45
N VAL A 98 -23.73 -3.91 -0.57
CA VAL A 98 -24.82 -4.84 -0.86
C VAL A 98 -25.04 -5.82 0.29
N ALA A 99 -23.97 -6.36 0.86
CA ALA A 99 -24.06 -7.28 1.99
C ALA A 99 -24.67 -6.62 3.25
N ASP A 100 -24.35 -5.35 3.53
CA ASP A 100 -24.95 -4.57 4.64
C ASP A 100 -26.45 -4.29 4.44
N SER A 101 -26.94 -4.32 3.20
CA SER A 101 -28.36 -4.13 2.89
C SER A 101 -29.22 -5.38 3.06
N VAL A 102 -28.60 -6.56 3.22
CA VAL A 102 -29.28 -7.84 3.40
C VAL A 102 -29.44 -8.12 4.90
N PRO A 103 -30.69 -8.23 5.44
CA PRO A 103 -30.89 -8.43 6.87
C PRO A 103 -30.38 -9.79 7.35
N ALA A 104 -29.71 -9.79 8.49
CA ALA A 104 -29.26 -11.01 9.14
C ALA A 104 -30.45 -11.83 9.65
N MET A 105 -30.36 -13.17 9.56
CA MET A 105 -31.33 -14.07 10.18
C MET A 105 -31.14 -14.11 11.71
N GLU A 106 -32.18 -14.46 12.46
CA GLU A 106 -32.20 -14.43 13.94
C GLU A 106 -31.02 -15.18 14.62
N ASN A 107 -30.55 -16.27 14.03
CA ASN A 107 -29.46 -17.06 14.55
C ASN A 107 -28.13 -16.82 13.82
N SER A 108 -27.96 -15.68 13.17
CA SER A 108 -26.70 -15.34 12.51
C SER A 108 -25.58 -15.13 13.53
N PRO A 109 -24.39 -15.72 13.34
CA PRO A 109 -23.23 -15.45 14.19
C PRO A 109 -22.80 -13.98 14.22
N VAL A 110 -23.13 -13.22 13.16
CA VAL A 110 -22.89 -11.80 13.01
C VAL A 110 -24.22 -11.15 12.68
N ASP A 111 -24.71 -10.31 13.58
CA ASP A 111 -25.89 -9.50 13.37
C ASP A 111 -25.65 -8.24 12.54
N ASP A 112 -26.70 -7.56 12.13
CA ASP A 112 -26.60 -6.35 11.29
C ASP A 112 -25.83 -5.23 11.99
N LEU A 113 -25.96 -5.10 13.33
CA LEU A 113 -25.25 -4.09 14.10
C LEU A 113 -23.74 -4.34 14.11
N LEU A 114 -23.35 -5.58 14.35
CA LEU A 114 -21.94 -5.96 14.34
C LEU A 114 -21.32 -5.88 12.95
N PHE A 115 -22.06 -6.33 11.93
CA PHE A 115 -21.62 -6.22 10.54
C PHE A 115 -21.41 -4.76 10.14
N ARG A 116 -22.39 -3.90 10.42
CA ARG A 116 -22.33 -2.46 10.14
C ARG A 116 -21.24 -1.75 10.93
N LYS A 117 -21.00 -2.15 12.18
CA LYS A 117 -19.91 -1.63 13.02
C LYS A 117 -18.54 -1.95 12.41
N VAL A 118 -18.37 -3.14 11.81
CA VAL A 118 -17.07 -3.59 11.25
C VAL A 118 -16.89 -3.10 9.82
N PHE A 119 -17.93 -3.10 8.99
CA PHE A 119 -17.80 -2.86 7.55
C PHE A 119 -18.53 -1.63 7.04
N GLY A 120 -19.64 -1.21 7.67
CA GLY A 120 -20.55 -0.18 7.13
C GLY A 120 -20.30 1.24 7.63
N SER A 121 -19.77 1.40 8.85
CA SER A 121 -19.66 2.72 9.50
C SER A 121 -18.55 3.62 8.92
N THR A 122 -17.83 3.18 7.91
CA THR A 122 -16.62 3.86 7.44
C THR A 122 -16.48 3.97 5.93
N ILE A 123 -17.58 4.01 5.18
CA ILE A 123 -17.53 4.26 3.71
C ILE A 123 -16.69 5.51 3.42
N ILE A 124 -16.88 6.58 4.21
CA ILE A 124 -16.11 7.83 4.06
C ILE A 124 -14.63 7.59 4.37
N ALA A 125 -14.31 6.86 5.45
CA ALA A 125 -12.93 6.56 5.81
C ALA A 125 -12.25 5.66 4.78
N VAL A 126 -12.96 4.65 4.25
CA VAL A 126 -12.48 3.79 3.17
C VAL A 126 -12.23 4.58 1.90
N LEU A 127 -13.16 5.44 1.48
CA LEU A 127 -12.98 6.28 0.29
C LEU A 127 -11.82 7.27 0.47
N SER A 128 -11.70 7.88 1.66
CA SER A 128 -10.57 8.77 1.99
C SER A 128 -9.23 8.01 1.93
N SER A 129 -9.19 6.81 2.48
CA SER A 129 -8.00 5.93 2.43
C SER A 129 -7.64 5.55 1.00
N MET A 130 -8.63 5.21 0.17
CA MET A 130 -8.39 4.87 -1.24
C MET A 130 -7.88 6.05 -2.04
N LEU A 131 -8.46 7.24 -1.86
CA LEU A 131 -8.00 8.46 -2.53
C LEU A 131 -6.56 8.79 -2.12
N SER A 132 -6.28 8.77 -0.82
CA SER A 132 -4.96 9.03 -0.27
C SER A 132 -3.92 8.06 -0.84
N TYR A 133 -4.24 6.77 -0.81
CA TYR A 133 -3.40 5.71 -1.35
C TYR A 133 -3.15 5.88 -2.86
N LEU A 134 -4.19 6.24 -3.63
CA LEU A 134 -4.07 6.50 -5.06
C LEU A 134 -3.06 7.62 -5.34
N PHE A 135 -3.22 8.76 -4.66
CA PHE A 135 -2.29 9.89 -4.80
C PHE A 135 -0.86 9.49 -4.43
N ALA A 136 -0.69 8.83 -3.28
CA ALA A 136 0.61 8.40 -2.82
C ALA A 136 1.29 7.44 -3.80
N GLN A 137 0.57 6.44 -4.30
CA GLN A 137 1.12 5.45 -5.24
C GLN A 137 1.51 6.07 -6.59
N TYR A 138 0.70 6.97 -7.14
CA TYR A 138 1.08 7.65 -8.38
C TYR A 138 2.29 8.57 -8.17
N ILE A 139 2.37 9.28 -7.04
CA ILE A 139 3.52 10.11 -6.67
C ILE A 139 4.76 9.23 -6.51
N ASP A 140 4.65 8.11 -5.79
CA ASP A 140 5.74 7.16 -5.58
C ASP A 140 6.33 6.69 -6.91
N ILE A 141 5.51 6.15 -7.80
CA ILE A 141 5.94 5.67 -9.10
C ILE A 141 6.61 6.78 -9.93
N HIS A 142 6.11 8.02 -9.86
CA HIS A 142 6.70 9.15 -10.58
C HIS A 142 8.07 9.55 -10.02
N ILE A 143 8.18 9.67 -8.69
CA ILE A 143 9.44 10.01 -8.01
C ILE A 143 10.47 8.88 -8.21
N TYR A 144 10.02 7.61 -8.08
CA TYR A 144 10.88 6.45 -8.32
C TYR A 144 11.51 6.50 -9.72
N HIS A 145 10.71 6.71 -10.76
CA HIS A 145 11.20 6.78 -12.14
C HIS A 145 12.03 8.04 -12.42
N PHE A 146 11.72 9.17 -11.76
CA PHE A 146 12.57 10.36 -11.83
C PHE A 146 14.00 10.04 -11.35
N TRP A 147 14.13 9.45 -10.16
CA TRP A 147 15.41 9.03 -9.61
C TRP A 147 16.07 7.92 -10.41
N LYS A 148 15.30 6.95 -10.93
CA LYS A 148 15.81 5.89 -11.81
C LYS A 148 16.48 6.47 -13.05
N ASN A 149 15.87 7.46 -13.69
CA ASN A 149 16.42 8.13 -14.86
C ASN A 149 17.66 8.98 -14.51
N LEU A 150 17.58 9.76 -13.44
CA LEU A 150 18.68 10.62 -12.98
C LEU A 150 19.94 9.81 -12.62
N THR A 151 19.76 8.68 -11.96
CA THR A 151 20.85 7.78 -11.53
C THR A 151 21.26 6.77 -12.62
N LYS A 152 20.66 6.83 -13.81
CA LYS A 152 20.87 5.86 -14.90
C LYS A 152 20.71 4.42 -14.44
N GLY A 153 19.68 4.16 -13.60
CA GLY A 153 19.37 2.85 -13.03
C GLY A 153 20.29 2.39 -11.91
N ARG A 154 21.28 3.20 -11.51
CA ARG A 154 22.14 2.94 -10.34
C ARG A 154 21.44 3.41 -9.06
N MET A 155 22.04 3.12 -7.90
CA MET A 155 21.55 3.57 -6.58
C MET A 155 20.08 3.18 -6.31
N LEU A 156 19.77 1.87 -6.39
CA LEU A 156 18.41 1.35 -6.16
C LEU A 156 17.87 1.78 -4.79
N TRP A 157 18.70 1.78 -3.74
CA TRP A 157 18.31 2.19 -2.39
C TRP A 157 17.83 3.65 -2.33
N LEU A 158 18.50 4.55 -3.07
CA LEU A 158 18.15 5.98 -3.07
C LEU A 158 16.77 6.19 -3.69
N ARG A 159 16.54 5.66 -4.89
CA ARG A 159 15.26 5.84 -5.58
C ARG A 159 14.11 5.16 -4.84
N ASN A 160 14.33 3.97 -4.27
CA ASN A 160 13.35 3.26 -3.48
C ASN A 160 12.98 4.07 -2.21
N ASN A 161 13.95 4.38 -1.37
CA ASN A 161 13.66 5.04 -0.11
C ASN A 161 13.16 6.48 -0.30
N PHE A 162 13.71 7.26 -1.25
CA PHE A 162 13.24 8.63 -1.48
C PHE A 162 11.81 8.68 -2.00
N SER A 163 11.46 7.82 -2.98
CA SER A 163 10.08 7.78 -3.48
C SER A 163 9.13 7.35 -2.38
N THR A 164 9.48 6.29 -1.65
CA THR A 164 8.64 5.73 -0.59
C THR A 164 8.48 6.70 0.58
N PHE A 165 9.52 7.36 1.06
CA PHE A 165 9.39 8.32 2.17
C PHE A 165 8.47 9.48 1.82
N PHE A 166 8.62 10.04 0.62
CA PHE A 166 7.78 11.14 0.20
C PHE A 166 6.33 10.71 -0.02
N SER A 167 6.11 9.60 -0.71
CA SER A 167 4.77 9.08 -0.98
C SER A 167 4.05 8.65 0.31
N GLN A 168 4.76 8.05 1.27
CA GLN A 168 4.21 7.67 2.57
C GLN A 168 3.85 8.90 3.44
N PHE A 169 4.62 9.97 3.34
CA PHE A 169 4.24 11.23 3.99
C PHE A 169 2.95 11.77 3.39
N VAL A 170 2.87 11.86 2.06
CA VAL A 170 1.67 12.34 1.35
C VAL A 170 0.46 11.47 1.68
N ASP A 171 0.62 10.14 1.68
CA ASP A 171 -0.45 9.22 2.04
C ASP A 171 -0.97 9.47 3.46
N THR A 172 -0.07 9.48 4.44
CA THR A 172 -0.44 9.65 5.85
C THR A 172 -1.06 11.02 6.11
N PHE A 173 -0.48 12.06 5.53
CA PHE A 173 -1.03 13.42 5.62
C PHE A 173 -2.42 13.50 5.00
N THR A 174 -2.60 13.01 3.78
CA THR A 174 -3.86 13.14 3.04
C THR A 174 -4.99 12.39 3.73
N ILE A 175 -4.76 11.15 4.18
CA ILE A 175 -5.81 10.38 4.87
C ILE A 175 -6.22 11.05 6.17
N LEU A 176 -5.27 11.47 7.01
CA LEU A 176 -5.58 12.13 8.28
C LEU A 176 -6.28 13.48 8.07
N PHE A 177 -5.83 14.24 7.07
CA PHE A 177 -6.45 15.50 6.70
C PHE A 177 -7.92 15.30 6.26
N LEU A 178 -8.21 14.31 5.42
CA LEU A 178 -9.57 13.98 5.00
C LEU A 178 -10.44 13.50 6.18
N LEU A 179 -9.88 12.70 7.08
CA LEU A 179 -10.59 12.23 8.28
C LEU A 179 -10.90 13.38 9.26
N CYS A 180 -10.01 14.37 9.38
CA CYS A 180 -10.25 15.55 10.21
C CYS A 180 -11.31 16.48 9.59
N ILE A 181 -11.26 16.73 8.27
CA ILE A 181 -12.28 17.55 7.59
C ILE A 181 -13.67 16.92 7.67
N THR A 182 -13.75 15.59 7.60
CA THR A 182 -15.03 14.86 7.71
C THR A 182 -15.48 14.63 9.15
N ASN A 183 -14.79 15.19 10.15
CA ASN A 183 -15.06 15.03 11.58
C ASN A 183 -15.06 13.58 12.08
N VAL A 184 -14.40 12.67 11.36
CA VAL A 184 -14.16 11.29 11.81
C VAL A 184 -13.02 11.26 12.83
N LEU A 185 -12.07 12.20 12.71
CA LEU A 185 -10.93 12.38 13.61
C LEU A 185 -10.87 13.82 14.11
N SER A 186 -10.47 14.02 15.37
CA SER A 186 -10.24 15.38 15.91
C SER A 186 -8.88 15.92 15.45
N TRP A 187 -8.80 17.25 15.24
CA TRP A 187 -7.56 17.92 14.85
C TRP A 187 -6.44 17.81 15.90
N ASP A 188 -6.81 17.62 17.18
CA ASP A 188 -5.84 17.45 18.28
C ASP A 188 -5.00 16.19 18.12
N GLN A 189 -5.58 15.15 17.53
CA GLN A 189 -4.90 13.86 17.27
C GLN A 189 -4.07 13.86 15.98
N PHE A 190 -4.26 14.86 15.11
CA PHE A 190 -3.66 14.89 13.78
C PHE A 190 -2.13 14.78 13.81
N ALA A 191 -1.46 15.60 14.60
CA ALA A 191 0.00 15.63 14.65
C ALA A 191 0.61 14.35 15.21
N GLY A 192 0.04 13.81 16.29
CA GLY A 192 0.49 12.56 16.91
C GLY A 192 0.36 11.35 15.97
N LEU A 193 -0.79 11.22 15.32
CA LEU A 193 -1.04 10.14 14.35
C LEU A 193 -0.20 10.29 13.08
N LEU A 194 0.03 11.53 12.60
CA LEU A 194 0.88 11.78 11.45
C LEU A 194 2.32 11.33 11.71
N ILE A 195 2.88 11.72 12.86
CA ILE A 195 4.25 11.36 13.23
C ILE A 195 4.37 9.85 13.44
N SER A 196 3.48 9.25 14.24
CA SER A 196 3.49 7.81 14.54
C SER A 196 3.34 6.96 13.28
N GLY A 197 2.34 7.27 12.45
CA GLY A 197 2.07 6.55 11.22
C GLY A 197 3.19 6.70 10.19
N PHE A 198 3.70 7.92 10.02
CA PHE A 198 4.80 8.18 9.10
C PHE A 198 6.11 7.50 9.53
N LEU A 199 6.50 7.63 10.81
CA LEU A 199 7.72 6.98 11.32
C LEU A 199 7.65 5.45 11.20
N PHE A 200 6.50 4.85 11.52
CA PHE A 200 6.32 3.40 11.34
C PHE A 200 6.54 3.00 9.87
N LYS A 201 5.92 3.72 8.93
CA LYS A 201 6.06 3.44 7.50
C LYS A 201 7.50 3.62 7.00
N VAL A 202 8.22 4.63 7.50
CA VAL A 202 9.65 4.83 7.20
C VAL A 202 10.49 3.67 7.71
N LEU A 203 10.27 3.21 8.93
CA LEU A 203 10.98 2.05 9.49
C LEU A 203 10.76 0.80 8.64
N VAL A 204 9.52 0.54 8.24
CA VAL A 204 9.20 -0.60 7.39
C VAL A 204 9.86 -0.48 6.02
N ALA A 205 9.82 0.69 5.38
CA ALA A 205 10.47 0.92 4.08
C ALA A 205 11.99 0.66 4.13
N LEU A 206 12.65 1.01 5.25
CA LEU A 206 14.06 0.69 5.45
C LEU A 206 14.30 -0.83 5.56
N VAL A 207 13.42 -1.54 6.26
CA VAL A 207 13.49 -3.00 6.39
C VAL A 207 13.18 -3.70 5.06
N ASP A 208 12.26 -3.15 4.25
CA ASP A 208 11.90 -3.70 2.95
C ASP A 208 13.01 -3.57 1.90
N THR A 209 13.90 -2.59 2.05
CA THR A 209 14.99 -2.34 1.09
C THR A 209 15.88 -3.58 0.83
N PRO A 210 16.38 -4.33 1.82
CA PRO A 210 17.13 -5.57 1.57
C PRO A 210 16.34 -6.62 0.79
N PHE A 211 15.03 -6.75 1.07
CA PHE A 211 14.15 -7.68 0.35
C PHE A 211 13.99 -7.26 -1.11
N LEU A 212 13.82 -5.96 -1.38
CA LEU A 212 13.79 -5.44 -2.75
C LEU A 212 15.07 -5.79 -3.50
N TYR A 213 16.24 -5.56 -2.91
CA TYR A 213 17.52 -5.90 -3.52
C TYR A 213 17.64 -7.39 -3.83
N LEU A 214 17.25 -8.24 -2.89
CA LEU A 214 17.29 -9.69 -3.08
C LEU A 214 16.42 -10.12 -4.27
N VAL A 215 15.17 -9.66 -4.30
CA VAL A 215 14.21 -10.05 -5.34
C VAL A 215 14.65 -9.49 -6.70
N VAL A 216 15.05 -8.22 -6.78
CA VAL A 216 15.60 -7.62 -8.01
C VAL A 216 16.82 -8.38 -8.52
N TYR A 217 17.74 -8.78 -7.63
CA TYR A 217 18.89 -9.60 -7.98
C TYR A 217 18.49 -10.95 -8.58
N LEU A 218 17.52 -11.64 -7.95
CA LEU A 218 17.01 -12.93 -8.45
C LEU A 218 16.37 -12.81 -9.83
N PHE A 219 15.55 -11.76 -10.05
CA PHE A 219 14.94 -11.48 -11.35
C PHE A 219 16.00 -11.19 -12.42
N ARG A 220 16.95 -10.29 -12.13
CA ARG A 220 18.04 -9.94 -13.07
C ARG A 220 18.85 -11.16 -13.44
N ARG A 221 19.21 -11.99 -12.47
CA ARG A 221 19.92 -13.26 -12.72
C ARG A 221 19.09 -14.23 -13.57
N LYS A 222 17.81 -14.41 -13.27
CA LYS A 222 16.92 -15.36 -13.98
C LYS A 222 16.67 -14.95 -15.43
N PHE A 223 16.48 -13.66 -15.66
CA PHE A 223 16.13 -13.12 -16.98
C PHE A 223 17.32 -12.52 -17.72
N SER A 224 18.52 -12.54 -17.14
CA SER A 224 19.76 -11.98 -17.70
C SER A 224 19.65 -10.49 -18.02
N LEU A 225 18.98 -9.72 -17.13
CA LEU A 225 18.74 -8.28 -17.30
C LEU A 225 19.98 -7.46 -16.87
N LYS A 226 20.32 -6.47 -17.67
CA LYS A 226 21.29 -5.44 -17.29
C LYS A 226 20.67 -4.43 -16.32
N VAL A 227 21.50 -3.60 -15.73
CA VAL A 227 21.04 -2.47 -14.92
C VAL A 227 20.21 -1.52 -15.82
N ASN A 228 19.05 -1.11 -15.35
CA ASN A 228 18.09 -0.26 -16.08
C ASN A 228 17.37 -0.93 -17.27
N GLU A 229 17.50 -2.24 -17.43
CA GLU A 229 16.77 -3.00 -18.44
C GLU A 229 15.45 -3.51 -17.87
N GLU A 230 14.35 -3.31 -18.61
CA GLU A 230 13.00 -3.72 -18.23
C GLU A 230 12.54 -4.95 -19.03
N LEU A 231 11.72 -5.81 -18.39
CA LEU A 231 11.11 -6.95 -19.06
C LEU A 231 9.90 -6.51 -19.91
N ASN A 232 10.02 -6.69 -21.21
CA ASN A 232 8.85 -6.56 -22.09
C ASN A 232 8.07 -7.87 -22.10
N ILE A 233 6.83 -7.83 -21.59
CA ILE A 233 5.88 -8.95 -21.50
C ILE A 233 4.70 -8.82 -22.45
N ASP A 234 4.64 -7.73 -23.22
CA ASP A 234 3.58 -7.49 -24.20
C ASP A 234 3.71 -8.41 -25.43
#